data_f801176dcdd6618da47c44e1ec85db01
#
_entry.id   f801176dcdd6618da47c44e1ec85db01
#
_cell.length_a   1.000
_cell.length_b   1.000
_cell.length_c   1.000
_cell.angle_alpha   90.00
_cell.angle_beta   90.00
_cell.angle_gamma   90.00
#
_symmetry.space_group_name_H-M   'P 1'
#
loop_
_entity.id
_entity.type
_entity.pdbx_description
1 polymer ?
#
loop_
_entity_poly.entity_id
_entity_poly.type
_entity_poly.pdbx_seq_one_letter_code
_entity_poly.pdbx_strand_id
1 'polypeptide(L)'
;MAQGVPFARDYGGLLDNRSFGGVLVSRTFYAKGQTGQQLLLGAYSAMNRQIARGKIEMFNRHEMLDVVLVDGKARGIIARNLVTGEIERHSAHAVVIASGGYGNVYFLSTNAMGSNVTAGWKVHKKGAYFANPCYTQIHPTCIPRSGDYQSKLTLMSESLRNDGRIWVPKNIEDVKAIREGRKKPTDLSEDQRDYYLERRYPAFGNLVPRDVASRAAKERCDAGYGVNATGEAVYLDFAASFIRYGSEQAKIQNIANPSEAKIIELGQKIVKAKYGNLFQMYEKIVDENPYETPMMIYPAVHYTMGGVWVDYNLMTTIPGCYAIGEANFSDHGANRLGASALMQGLADGYFVLPYTIGDYLSDDIRTGKISTDLPEFEAAEKEVSERIEFFINNKGSHSVDYYHKKLGKIMWDKCGMSRNADGLKTAIEEISTLRKDFWKNVNVPGTATEYNEQLAKAGRVADFLELGELFAKDALVREESAGGHFREEHQTEEGEAKRIKEFQFVSAWEYKGAPKDAVLHKEELVYENIEVKERSYK
;
A
#
# COMPACT_ATOMS: atom_id res chain seq x y z
N MET A 1 -17.19 10.34 13.70
CA MET A 1 -18.28 10.11 14.69
C MET A 1 -19.64 10.49 14.12
N ALA A 2 -19.84 11.69 13.60
CA ALA A 2 -21.14 12.13 13.05
C ALA A 2 -21.76 11.18 11.98
N GLN A 3 -20.95 10.36 11.33
CA GLN A 3 -21.39 9.34 10.36
C GLN A 3 -21.56 7.94 10.96
N GLY A 4 -21.48 7.79 12.30
CA GLY A 4 -21.71 6.52 12.99
C GLY A 4 -20.46 5.66 13.22
N VAL A 5 -19.25 6.16 13.00
CA VAL A 5 -18.03 5.39 13.28
C VAL A 5 -17.84 5.19 14.79
N PRO A 6 -17.78 3.92 15.28
CA PRO A 6 -17.71 3.61 16.71
C PRO A 6 -16.27 3.62 17.21
N PHE A 7 -15.67 4.80 17.30
CA PHE A 7 -14.32 4.93 17.86
C PHE A 7 -14.28 4.48 19.34
N ALA A 8 -13.18 3.85 19.73
CA ALA A 8 -12.93 3.46 21.12
C ALA A 8 -12.96 4.67 22.06
N ARG A 9 -13.44 4.44 23.28
CA ARG A 9 -13.51 5.44 24.33
C ARG A 9 -12.76 4.98 25.55
N ASP A 10 -12.20 5.92 26.29
CA ASP A 10 -11.63 5.70 27.61
C ASP A 10 -12.73 5.56 28.67
N TYR A 11 -12.33 5.32 29.92
CA TYR A 11 -13.26 5.19 31.03
C TYR A 11 -14.08 6.46 31.28
N GLY A 12 -13.53 7.64 31.00
CA GLY A 12 -14.21 8.93 31.14
C GLY A 12 -15.17 9.24 29.97
N GLY A 13 -15.25 8.36 28.96
CA GLY A 13 -16.10 8.54 27.77
C GLY A 13 -15.49 9.42 26.67
N LEU A 14 -14.26 9.88 26.84
CA LEU A 14 -13.50 10.59 25.79
C LEU A 14 -13.00 9.59 24.74
N LEU A 15 -12.62 10.11 23.57
CA LEU A 15 -12.00 9.27 22.53
C LEU A 15 -10.64 8.75 23.02
N ASP A 16 -10.52 7.44 23.08
CA ASP A 16 -9.26 6.78 23.38
C ASP A 16 -8.30 6.87 22.19
N ASN A 17 -7.00 7.00 22.47
CA ASN A 17 -5.98 7.03 21.45
C ASN A 17 -4.78 6.18 21.84
N ARG A 18 -4.00 5.76 20.82
CA ARG A 18 -2.83 4.91 21.00
C ARG A 18 -1.66 5.34 20.13
N SER A 19 -0.47 4.87 20.50
CA SER A 19 0.75 4.99 19.69
C SER A 19 0.80 3.92 18.58
N PHE A 20 1.62 4.20 17.57
CA PHE A 20 1.97 3.28 16.49
C PHE A 20 3.49 3.25 16.29
N GLY A 21 3.99 2.22 15.62
CA GLY A 21 5.41 2.11 15.28
C GLY A 21 5.94 3.37 14.58
N GLY A 22 7.11 3.84 15.03
CA GLY A 22 7.73 5.07 14.57
C GLY A 22 7.16 6.36 15.17
N VAL A 23 6.18 6.29 16.09
CA VAL A 23 5.56 7.44 16.74
C VAL A 23 5.59 7.26 18.26
N LEU A 24 6.25 8.17 18.94
CA LEU A 24 6.46 8.09 20.40
C LEU A 24 5.25 8.55 21.22
N VAL A 25 4.30 9.26 20.60
CA VAL A 25 3.12 9.81 21.27
C VAL A 25 1.84 9.09 20.83
N SER A 26 0.91 8.93 21.75
CA SER A 26 -0.45 8.44 21.46
C SER A 26 -1.23 9.53 20.75
N ARG A 27 -1.60 9.32 19.49
CA ARG A 27 -2.34 10.28 18.66
C ARG A 27 -3.38 9.64 17.74
N THR A 28 -3.48 8.32 17.76
CA THR A 28 -4.31 7.59 16.81
C THR A 28 -5.62 7.14 17.43
N PHE A 29 -6.72 7.66 16.94
CA PHE A 29 -8.06 7.15 17.24
C PHE A 29 -8.31 5.84 16.49
N TYR A 30 -9.05 4.93 17.10
CA TYR A 30 -9.21 3.58 16.55
C TYR A 30 -10.57 2.96 16.90
N ALA A 31 -10.98 1.96 16.14
CA ALA A 31 -12.15 1.12 16.35
C ALA A 31 -11.75 -0.35 16.44
N LYS A 32 -10.91 -0.69 17.43
CA LYS A 32 -10.49 -2.05 17.85
C LYS A 32 -10.29 -3.05 16.69
N GLY A 33 -9.33 -2.76 15.79
CA GLY A 33 -8.99 -3.62 14.64
C GLY A 33 -9.86 -3.44 13.39
N GLN A 34 -10.91 -2.64 13.45
CA GLN A 34 -11.85 -2.44 12.34
C GLN A 34 -11.92 -0.99 11.85
N THR A 35 -10.96 -0.15 12.19
CA THR A 35 -11.01 1.30 11.94
C THR A 35 -11.26 1.63 10.46
N GLY A 36 -10.51 1.02 9.54
CA GLY A 36 -10.69 1.25 8.10
C GLY A 36 -12.07 0.82 7.60
N GLN A 37 -12.53 -0.35 8.02
CA GLN A 37 -13.87 -0.87 7.66
C GLN A 37 -14.98 0.05 8.17
N GLN A 38 -14.91 0.49 9.41
CA GLN A 38 -15.93 1.35 10.02
C GLN A 38 -15.95 2.75 9.38
N LEU A 39 -14.79 3.31 9.03
CA LEU A 39 -14.71 4.56 8.27
C LEU A 39 -15.34 4.41 6.88
N LEU A 40 -15.02 3.32 6.17
CA LEU A 40 -15.61 3.03 4.85
C LEU A 40 -17.14 2.89 4.93
N LEU A 41 -17.65 2.11 5.88
CA LEU A 41 -19.10 1.93 6.07
C LEU A 41 -19.80 3.24 6.45
N GLY A 42 -19.19 4.07 7.28
CA GLY A 42 -19.70 5.38 7.63
C GLY A 42 -19.80 6.33 6.43
N ALA A 43 -18.74 6.40 5.63
CA ALA A 43 -18.72 7.20 4.40
C ALA A 43 -19.72 6.67 3.36
N TYR A 44 -19.76 5.33 3.16
CA TYR A 44 -20.70 4.69 2.25
C TYR A 44 -22.17 4.93 2.63
N SER A 45 -22.49 4.87 3.93
CA SER A 45 -23.83 5.18 4.43
C SER A 45 -24.22 6.63 4.18
N ALA A 46 -23.25 7.57 4.35
CA ALA A 46 -23.50 8.99 4.05
C ALA A 46 -23.72 9.20 2.53
N MET A 47 -22.94 8.56 1.69
CA MET A 47 -23.09 8.60 0.24
C MET A 47 -24.46 8.05 -0.20
N ASN A 48 -24.89 6.89 0.32
CA ASN A 48 -26.20 6.31 -0.01
C ASN A 48 -27.37 7.24 0.30
N ARG A 49 -27.28 8.05 1.37
CA ARG A 49 -28.30 9.07 1.63
C ARG A 49 -28.37 10.14 0.54
N GLN A 50 -27.25 10.47 -0.11
CA GLN A 50 -27.23 11.43 -1.22
C GLN A 50 -27.69 10.78 -2.52
N ILE A 51 -27.38 9.50 -2.74
CA ILE A 51 -27.93 8.70 -3.86
C ILE A 51 -29.46 8.67 -3.77
N ALA A 52 -30.01 8.35 -2.60
CA ALA A 52 -31.46 8.33 -2.37
C ALA A 52 -32.14 9.70 -2.60
N ARG A 53 -31.38 10.80 -2.49
CA ARG A 53 -31.85 12.18 -2.75
C ARG A 53 -31.67 12.60 -4.22
N GLY A 54 -31.14 11.71 -5.09
CA GLY A 54 -30.84 12.03 -6.48
C GLY A 54 -29.69 13.03 -6.68
N LYS A 55 -28.82 13.19 -5.66
CA LYS A 55 -27.64 14.09 -5.76
C LYS A 55 -26.39 13.38 -6.26
N ILE A 56 -26.36 12.07 -6.18
CA ILE A 56 -25.26 11.21 -6.64
C ILE A 56 -25.86 10.09 -7.48
N GLU A 57 -25.28 9.86 -8.63
CA GLU A 57 -25.49 8.67 -9.44
C GLU A 57 -24.27 7.76 -9.30
N MET A 58 -24.48 6.47 -9.06
CA MET A 58 -23.41 5.52 -8.81
C MET A 58 -23.37 4.43 -9.87
N PHE A 59 -22.30 4.39 -10.64
CA PHE A 59 -22.04 3.41 -11.68
C PHE A 59 -21.21 2.25 -11.14
N ASN A 60 -21.90 1.24 -10.61
CA ASN A 60 -21.25 0.04 -10.08
C ASN A 60 -20.69 -0.83 -11.20
N ARG A 61 -19.52 -1.46 -10.94
CA ARG A 61 -18.85 -2.33 -11.92
C ARG A 61 -18.52 -1.63 -13.24
N HIS A 62 -18.15 -0.35 -13.13
CA HIS A 62 -17.59 0.41 -14.23
C HIS A 62 -16.11 0.65 -13.98
N GLU A 63 -15.31 0.63 -15.02
CA GLU A 63 -13.89 0.91 -15.00
C GLU A 63 -13.59 2.12 -15.87
N MET A 64 -12.98 3.17 -15.29
CA MET A 64 -12.46 4.30 -16.05
C MET A 64 -11.29 3.84 -16.89
N LEU A 65 -11.36 4.09 -18.21
CA LEU A 65 -10.33 3.69 -19.16
C LEU A 65 -9.59 4.85 -19.79
N ASP A 66 -10.15 6.07 -19.79
CA ASP A 66 -9.47 7.28 -20.21
C ASP A 66 -10.10 8.54 -19.60
N VAL A 67 -9.36 9.65 -19.59
CA VAL A 67 -9.84 10.99 -19.28
C VAL A 67 -10.01 11.78 -20.57
N VAL A 68 -11.11 12.53 -20.70
CA VAL A 68 -11.38 13.37 -21.87
C VAL A 68 -11.02 14.81 -21.56
N LEU A 69 -10.14 15.39 -22.39
CA LEU A 69 -9.74 16.77 -22.31
C LEU A 69 -10.41 17.57 -23.44
N VAL A 70 -11.12 18.64 -23.07
CA VAL A 70 -11.68 19.62 -24.01
C VAL A 70 -11.03 20.98 -23.67
N ASP A 71 -10.44 21.63 -24.65
CA ASP A 71 -9.69 22.88 -24.48
C ASP A 71 -8.62 22.79 -23.38
N GLY A 72 -7.96 21.63 -23.27
CA GLY A 72 -6.92 21.36 -22.26
C GLY A 72 -7.43 21.16 -20.83
N LYS A 73 -8.73 21.13 -20.59
CA LYS A 73 -9.35 20.89 -19.28
C LYS A 73 -9.99 19.51 -19.22
N ALA A 74 -9.93 18.86 -18.06
CA ALA A 74 -10.64 17.59 -17.85
C ALA A 74 -12.16 17.84 -17.85
N ARG A 75 -12.84 17.24 -18.83
CA ARG A 75 -14.28 17.47 -19.06
C ARG A 75 -15.10 16.18 -19.12
N GLY A 76 -14.49 15.05 -18.80
CA GLY A 76 -15.19 13.78 -18.73
C GLY A 76 -14.25 12.59 -18.72
N ILE A 77 -14.84 11.41 -18.80
CA ILE A 77 -14.14 10.14 -18.83
C ILE A 77 -14.78 9.20 -19.85
N ILE A 78 -13.99 8.24 -20.31
CA ILE A 78 -14.48 7.04 -20.97
C ILE A 78 -14.45 5.90 -19.96
N ALA A 79 -15.58 5.23 -19.79
CA ALA A 79 -15.71 4.10 -18.88
C ALA A 79 -16.21 2.86 -19.63
N ARG A 80 -15.91 1.69 -19.08
CA ARG A 80 -16.45 0.41 -19.54
C ARG A 80 -17.34 -0.18 -18.47
N ASN A 81 -18.56 -0.54 -18.84
CA ASN A 81 -19.42 -1.38 -18.06
C ASN A 81 -18.84 -2.81 -18.05
N LEU A 82 -18.36 -3.27 -16.92
CA LEU A 82 -17.70 -4.57 -16.81
C LEU A 82 -18.65 -5.77 -16.95
N VAL A 83 -19.96 -5.54 -16.85
CA VAL A 83 -20.98 -6.60 -16.99
C VAL A 83 -21.37 -6.79 -18.45
N THR A 84 -21.68 -5.69 -19.14
CA THR A 84 -22.16 -5.72 -20.53
C THR A 84 -21.04 -5.59 -21.55
N GLY A 85 -19.89 -5.03 -21.16
CA GLY A 85 -18.79 -4.69 -22.06
C GLY A 85 -18.95 -3.36 -22.80
N GLU A 86 -20.09 -2.66 -22.64
CA GLU A 86 -20.35 -1.38 -23.30
C GLU A 86 -19.36 -0.31 -22.87
N ILE A 87 -18.97 0.52 -23.83
CA ILE A 87 -18.14 1.71 -23.60
C ILE A 87 -19.08 2.91 -23.49
N GLU A 88 -18.88 3.67 -22.42
CA GLU A 88 -19.74 4.80 -22.06
C GLU A 88 -18.94 6.08 -21.96
N ARG A 89 -19.55 7.19 -22.43
CA ARG A 89 -18.99 8.54 -22.31
C ARG A 89 -19.69 9.26 -21.16
N HIS A 90 -18.93 9.73 -20.19
CA HIS A 90 -19.45 10.51 -19.07
C HIS A 90 -18.83 11.90 -19.06
N SER A 91 -19.66 12.95 -19.24
CA SER A 91 -19.19 14.33 -19.19
C SER A 91 -19.30 14.92 -17.78
N ALA A 92 -18.38 15.81 -17.43
CA ALA A 92 -18.34 16.52 -16.17
C ALA A 92 -17.55 17.84 -16.30
N HIS A 93 -17.84 18.82 -15.44
CA HIS A 93 -17.05 20.05 -15.39
C HIS A 93 -15.73 19.88 -14.61
N ALA A 94 -15.62 18.83 -13.80
CA ALA A 94 -14.39 18.42 -13.14
C ALA A 94 -14.34 16.90 -12.98
N VAL A 95 -13.12 16.33 -12.91
CA VAL A 95 -12.87 14.90 -12.71
C VAL A 95 -12.01 14.72 -11.46
N VAL A 96 -12.40 13.80 -10.57
CA VAL A 96 -11.65 13.50 -9.34
C VAL A 96 -11.16 12.07 -9.38
N ILE A 97 -9.86 11.88 -9.32
CA ILE A 97 -9.21 10.57 -9.24
C ILE A 97 -9.08 10.19 -7.77
N ALA A 98 -9.78 9.13 -7.36
CA ALA A 98 -9.77 8.58 -6.00
C ALA A 98 -9.54 7.05 -6.01
N SER A 99 -8.74 6.58 -6.98
CA SER A 99 -8.54 5.16 -7.29
C SER A 99 -7.63 4.41 -6.31
N GLY A 100 -7.03 5.11 -5.34
CA GLY A 100 -6.06 4.53 -4.42
C GLY A 100 -4.69 4.31 -5.06
N GLY A 101 -3.86 3.49 -4.38
CA GLY A 101 -2.48 3.29 -4.74
C GLY A 101 -2.23 2.18 -5.77
N TYR A 102 -0.98 2.07 -6.19
CA TYR A 102 -0.51 1.15 -7.23
C TYR A 102 0.33 -0.03 -6.70
N GLY A 103 0.18 -0.39 -5.41
CA GLY A 103 0.97 -1.47 -4.80
C GLY A 103 0.90 -2.82 -5.53
N ASN A 104 -0.17 -3.06 -6.30
CA ASN A 104 -0.31 -4.27 -7.12
C ASN A 104 0.65 -4.33 -8.33
N VAL A 105 1.47 -3.31 -8.57
CA VAL A 105 2.61 -3.42 -9.51
C VAL A 105 3.58 -4.55 -9.10
N TYR A 106 3.62 -4.89 -7.81
CA TYR A 106 4.38 -6.01 -7.26
C TYR A 106 3.66 -7.36 -7.37
N PHE A 107 2.54 -7.44 -8.06
CA PHE A 107 1.63 -8.58 -8.15
C PHE A 107 0.92 -8.87 -6.83
N LEU A 108 1.67 -9.14 -5.74
CA LEU A 108 1.12 -9.36 -4.40
C LEU A 108 1.39 -8.14 -3.51
N SER A 109 0.34 -7.62 -2.91
CA SER A 109 0.37 -6.54 -1.93
C SER A 109 -0.77 -6.69 -0.93
N THR A 110 -0.85 -5.80 0.04
CA THR A 110 -2.00 -5.73 0.96
C THR A 110 -3.19 -4.94 0.39
N ASN A 111 -3.04 -4.33 -0.79
CA ASN A 111 -4.13 -3.63 -1.47
C ASN A 111 -5.23 -4.59 -1.91
N ALA A 112 -6.44 -4.08 -2.12
CA ALA A 112 -7.51 -4.86 -2.72
C ALA A 112 -7.13 -5.32 -4.13
N MET A 113 -7.62 -6.50 -4.55
CA MET A 113 -7.34 -7.04 -5.89
C MET A 113 -7.67 -6.08 -7.04
N GLY A 114 -8.74 -5.29 -6.87
CA GLY A 114 -9.16 -4.31 -7.86
C GLY A 114 -8.34 -3.04 -7.89
N SER A 115 -7.49 -2.77 -6.88
CA SER A 115 -6.65 -1.58 -6.85
C SER A 115 -5.64 -1.62 -7.98
N ASN A 116 -5.62 -0.56 -8.79
CA ASN A 116 -4.75 -0.46 -9.95
C ASN A 116 -4.43 1.00 -10.27
N VAL A 117 -3.45 1.21 -11.13
CA VAL A 117 -2.96 2.53 -11.50
C VAL A 117 -3.65 3.13 -12.72
N THR A 118 -4.56 2.40 -13.38
CA THR A 118 -5.08 2.76 -14.71
C THR A 118 -5.60 4.21 -14.76
N ALA A 119 -6.48 4.61 -13.83
CA ALA A 119 -7.00 5.98 -13.82
C ALA A 119 -5.87 7.03 -13.67
N GLY A 120 -5.00 6.86 -12.67
CA GLY A 120 -3.83 7.75 -12.46
C GLY A 120 -2.86 7.73 -13.64
N TRP A 121 -2.62 6.56 -14.23
CA TRP A 121 -1.72 6.42 -15.37
C TRP A 121 -2.29 7.05 -16.65
N LYS A 122 -3.61 6.95 -16.85
CA LYS A 122 -4.27 7.60 -18.00
C LYS A 122 -4.21 9.11 -17.92
N VAL A 123 -4.49 9.70 -16.76
CA VAL A 123 -4.32 11.16 -16.60
C VAL A 123 -2.85 11.58 -16.73
N HIS A 124 -1.89 10.74 -16.29
CA HIS A 124 -0.45 10.98 -16.51
C HIS A 124 -0.12 11.01 -18.01
N LYS A 125 -0.60 10.07 -18.78
CA LYS A 125 -0.38 10.03 -20.24
C LYS A 125 -1.02 11.21 -20.98
N LYS A 126 -2.04 11.84 -20.43
CA LYS A 126 -2.72 13.02 -20.97
C LYS A 126 -2.13 14.36 -20.47
N GLY A 127 -1.07 14.33 -19.62
CA GLY A 127 -0.32 15.51 -19.22
C GLY A 127 -0.28 15.80 -17.72
N ALA A 128 -0.94 15.02 -16.87
CA ALA A 128 -0.73 15.13 -15.44
C ALA A 128 0.65 14.60 -15.06
N TYR A 129 1.39 15.32 -14.20
CA TYR A 129 2.67 14.81 -13.70
C TYR A 129 2.45 13.66 -12.72
N PHE A 130 3.39 12.73 -12.68
CA PHE A 130 3.40 11.62 -11.71
C PHE A 130 4.60 11.79 -10.77
N ALA A 131 4.34 11.88 -9.47
CA ALA A 131 5.36 12.27 -8.51
C ALA A 131 5.81 11.10 -7.62
N ASN A 132 7.11 11.09 -7.30
CA ASN A 132 7.77 10.14 -6.40
C ASN A 132 7.38 8.67 -6.64
N PRO A 133 7.32 8.16 -7.87
CA PRO A 133 6.81 6.81 -8.15
C PRO A 133 7.52 5.70 -7.39
N CYS A 134 8.79 5.89 -7.01
CA CYS A 134 9.58 4.90 -6.29
C CYS A 134 9.33 4.86 -4.77
N TYR A 135 8.51 5.75 -4.22
CA TYR A 135 8.22 5.78 -2.80
C TYR A 135 7.08 4.84 -2.44
N THR A 136 7.42 3.68 -1.94
CA THR A 136 6.47 2.66 -1.45
C THR A 136 6.77 2.29 -0.02
N GLN A 137 5.74 2.06 0.77
CA GLN A 137 5.86 1.59 2.14
C GLN A 137 5.63 0.08 2.22
N ILE A 138 6.57 -0.60 2.85
CA ILE A 138 6.49 -2.02 3.18
C ILE A 138 6.01 -2.14 4.63
N HIS A 139 5.03 -3.01 4.88
CA HIS A 139 4.49 -3.25 6.22
C HIS A 139 5.09 -4.53 6.81
N PRO A 140 5.69 -4.48 8.03
CA PRO A 140 6.45 -5.60 8.57
C PRO A 140 5.61 -6.76 9.10
N THR A 141 4.31 -6.56 9.36
CA THR A 141 3.46 -7.55 10.04
C THR A 141 2.35 -8.08 9.13
N CYS A 142 2.72 -8.67 8.00
CA CYS A 142 1.76 -9.35 7.13
C CYS A 142 1.89 -10.87 7.28
N ILE A 143 0.81 -11.60 7.05
CA ILE A 143 0.85 -13.06 6.97
C ILE A 143 1.69 -13.42 5.74
N PRO A 144 2.66 -14.34 5.86
CA PRO A 144 3.50 -14.76 4.76
C PRO A 144 2.68 -15.32 3.58
N ARG A 145 3.24 -15.27 2.39
CA ARG A 145 2.63 -15.90 1.21
C ARG A 145 2.43 -17.40 1.44
N SER A 146 1.23 -17.90 1.14
CA SER A 146 0.84 -19.29 1.36
C SER A 146 0.84 -20.16 0.09
N GLY A 147 0.95 -19.58 -1.11
CA GLY A 147 0.95 -20.37 -2.36
C GLY A 147 0.86 -19.53 -3.63
N ASP A 148 0.87 -20.23 -4.77
CA ASP A 148 0.94 -19.60 -6.10
C ASP A 148 -0.36 -18.97 -6.60
N TYR A 149 -1.47 -19.33 -5.99
CA TYR A 149 -2.81 -18.83 -6.35
C TYR A 149 -3.31 -17.70 -5.46
N GLN A 150 -2.49 -17.27 -4.49
CA GLN A 150 -2.82 -16.16 -3.62
C GLN A 150 -2.84 -14.86 -4.43
N SER A 151 -3.89 -14.07 -4.24
CA SER A 151 -4.12 -12.82 -4.98
C SER A 151 -3.93 -11.56 -4.14
N LYS A 152 -3.80 -11.72 -2.82
CA LYS A 152 -3.65 -10.62 -1.85
C LYS A 152 -2.90 -11.10 -0.62
N LEU A 153 -2.05 -10.24 -0.07
CA LEU A 153 -1.42 -10.48 1.23
C LEU A 153 -2.28 -9.91 2.36
N THR A 154 -2.38 -10.64 3.47
CA THR A 154 -3.19 -10.21 4.61
C THR A 154 -2.33 -9.42 5.59
N LEU A 155 -2.73 -8.16 5.81
CA LEU A 155 -2.13 -7.29 6.81
C LEU A 155 -2.62 -7.67 8.21
N MET A 156 -1.68 -7.92 9.13
CA MET A 156 -1.94 -7.94 10.57
C MET A 156 -1.71 -6.55 11.16
N SER A 157 -2.55 -6.17 12.12
CA SER A 157 -2.43 -4.85 12.76
C SER A 157 -1.04 -4.64 13.36
N GLU A 158 -0.43 -3.50 13.07
CA GLU A 158 0.86 -3.11 13.66
C GLU A 158 0.83 -3.02 15.20
N SER A 159 -0.36 -2.81 15.78
CA SER A 159 -0.53 -2.79 17.25
C SER A 159 -0.11 -4.09 17.94
N LEU A 160 -0.03 -5.20 17.22
CA LEU A 160 0.52 -6.46 17.73
C LEU A 160 1.99 -6.32 18.18
N ARG A 161 2.75 -5.40 17.57
CA ARG A 161 4.15 -5.12 17.94
C ARG A 161 4.30 -4.42 19.30
N ASN A 162 3.22 -3.86 19.85
CA ASN A 162 3.24 -3.25 21.20
C ASN A 162 3.46 -4.29 22.30
N ASP A 163 2.96 -5.49 22.08
CA ASP A 163 2.99 -6.57 23.08
C ASP A 163 3.68 -7.83 22.56
N GLY A 164 3.77 -8.03 21.25
CA GLY A 164 4.49 -9.13 20.61
C GLY A 164 5.98 -8.83 20.40
N ARG A 165 6.83 -9.84 20.62
CA ARG A 165 8.28 -9.77 20.39
C ARG A 165 8.64 -10.47 19.09
N ILE A 166 9.49 -9.83 18.27
CA ILE A 166 9.90 -10.37 16.96
C ILE A 166 11.26 -11.04 17.09
N TRP A 167 11.35 -12.29 16.62
CA TRP A 167 12.56 -13.08 16.69
C TRP A 167 12.70 -14.13 15.58
N VAL A 168 13.92 -14.65 15.43
CA VAL A 168 14.26 -15.86 14.67
C VAL A 168 15.14 -16.76 15.53
N PRO A 169 15.28 -18.09 15.25
CA PRO A 169 16.26 -18.92 15.94
C PRO A 169 17.69 -18.38 15.73
N LYS A 170 18.54 -18.45 16.76
CA LYS A 170 19.97 -18.07 16.64
C LYS A 170 20.77 -19.07 15.80
N ASN A 171 20.35 -20.33 15.79
CA ASN A 171 21.08 -21.40 15.13
C ASN A 171 20.35 -21.83 13.86
N ILE A 172 21.08 -21.96 12.76
CA ILE A 172 20.54 -22.38 11.48
C ILE A 172 20.01 -23.82 11.49
N GLU A 173 20.58 -24.70 12.32
CA GLU A 173 20.10 -26.09 12.49
C GLU A 173 18.71 -26.12 13.16
N ASP A 174 18.44 -25.21 14.09
CA ASP A 174 17.10 -25.05 14.69
C ASP A 174 16.10 -24.57 13.65
N VAL A 175 16.49 -23.64 12.75
CA VAL A 175 15.64 -23.21 11.62
C VAL A 175 15.28 -24.39 10.72
N LYS A 176 16.25 -25.22 10.34
CA LYS A 176 16.02 -26.41 9.52
C LYS A 176 15.09 -27.40 10.24
N ALA A 177 15.35 -27.67 11.52
CA ALA A 177 14.53 -28.59 12.31
C ALA A 177 13.08 -28.14 12.42
N ILE A 178 12.85 -26.81 12.56
CA ILE A 178 11.51 -26.22 12.59
C ILE A 178 10.83 -26.33 11.23
N ARG A 179 11.51 -25.95 10.14
CA ARG A 179 10.96 -26.07 8.77
C ARG A 179 10.58 -27.49 8.39
N GLU A 180 11.29 -28.47 8.90
CA GLU A 180 11.05 -29.89 8.68
C GLU A 180 10.05 -30.50 9.67
N GLY A 181 9.50 -29.71 10.60
CA GLY A 181 8.55 -30.16 11.61
C GLY A 181 9.15 -31.05 12.70
N ARG A 182 10.48 -31.15 12.79
CA ARG A 182 11.18 -31.97 13.81
C ARG A 182 11.31 -31.26 15.18
N LYS A 183 11.10 -29.95 15.20
CA LYS A 183 11.16 -29.09 16.40
C LYS A 183 10.07 -28.04 16.33
N LYS A 184 9.44 -27.73 17.47
CA LYS A 184 8.47 -26.64 17.57
C LYS A 184 9.20 -25.34 17.95
N PRO A 185 8.70 -24.16 17.52
CA PRO A 185 9.27 -22.88 17.95
C PRO A 185 9.23 -22.69 19.47
N THR A 186 8.24 -23.26 20.14
CA THR A 186 8.08 -23.23 21.61
C THR A 186 9.11 -24.06 22.37
N ASP A 187 9.80 -25.00 21.70
CA ASP A 187 10.86 -25.82 22.31
C ASP A 187 12.19 -25.03 22.47
N LEU A 188 12.30 -23.85 21.83
CA LEU A 188 13.46 -22.99 21.95
C LEU A 188 13.40 -22.17 23.24
N SER A 189 14.45 -22.23 24.04
CA SER A 189 14.63 -21.38 25.20
C SER A 189 14.90 -19.92 24.79
N GLU A 190 14.77 -18.98 25.72
CA GLU A 190 14.93 -17.53 25.48
C GLU A 190 16.34 -17.20 24.92
N ASP A 191 17.37 -17.88 25.40
CA ASP A 191 18.75 -17.70 24.94
C ASP A 191 19.02 -18.25 23.52
N GLN A 192 18.16 -19.10 23.00
CA GLN A 192 18.22 -19.65 21.63
C GLN A 192 17.49 -18.77 20.61
N ARG A 193 16.82 -17.70 21.03
CA ARG A 193 16.08 -16.76 20.18
C ARG A 193 16.88 -15.50 19.92
N ASP A 194 16.98 -15.05 18.68
CA ASP A 194 17.55 -13.74 18.31
C ASP A 194 16.42 -12.70 18.17
N TYR A 195 16.25 -11.88 19.17
CA TYR A 195 15.38 -10.71 19.16
C TYR A 195 16.09 -9.54 18.47
N TYR A 196 16.33 -9.68 17.18
CA TYR A 196 17.23 -8.85 16.39
C TYR A 196 16.86 -7.35 16.38
N LEU A 197 15.57 -6.98 16.47
CA LEU A 197 15.15 -5.58 16.57
C LEU A 197 15.50 -4.98 17.94
N GLU A 198 15.23 -5.70 19.02
CA GLU A 198 15.56 -5.25 20.38
C GLU A 198 17.07 -5.11 20.57
N ARG A 199 17.84 -6.02 19.98
CA ARG A 199 19.31 -6.00 20.05
C ARG A 199 19.93 -4.85 19.24
N ARG A 200 19.40 -4.57 18.03
CA ARG A 200 19.94 -3.53 17.14
C ARG A 200 19.47 -2.14 17.53
N TYR A 201 18.25 -2.01 18.03
CA TYR A 201 17.56 -0.75 18.27
C TYR A 201 17.00 -0.69 19.70
N PRO A 202 17.84 -0.64 20.73
CA PRO A 202 17.38 -0.74 22.13
C PRO A 202 16.35 0.32 22.54
N ALA A 203 16.43 1.54 21.97
CA ALA A 203 15.53 2.64 22.30
C ALA A 203 14.08 2.42 21.78
N PHE A 204 13.91 1.64 20.71
CA PHE A 204 12.62 1.41 20.05
C PHE A 204 12.16 -0.05 20.11
N GLY A 205 13.10 -0.99 20.15
CA GLY A 205 12.83 -2.43 20.14
C GLY A 205 11.95 -2.83 18.95
N ASN A 206 10.87 -3.52 19.23
CA ASN A 206 9.91 -3.95 18.20
C ASN A 206 9.10 -2.79 17.58
N LEU A 207 9.19 -1.56 18.12
CA LEU A 207 8.45 -0.39 17.64
C LEU A 207 9.25 0.52 16.70
N VAL A 208 10.39 0.06 16.18
CA VAL A 208 11.13 0.79 15.13
C VAL A 208 10.22 1.07 13.92
N PRO A 209 10.50 2.11 13.11
CA PRO A 209 9.74 2.43 11.91
C PRO A 209 9.58 1.22 10.97
N ARG A 210 8.51 1.24 10.16
CA ARG A 210 8.13 0.11 9.29
C ARG A 210 9.21 -0.30 8.32
N ASP A 211 9.89 0.67 7.70
CA ASP A 211 10.99 0.44 6.75
C ASP A 211 12.17 -0.28 7.41
N VAL A 212 12.53 0.12 8.63
CA VAL A 212 13.60 -0.52 9.41
C VAL A 212 13.23 -1.95 9.80
N ALA A 213 12.04 -2.15 10.37
CA ALA A 213 11.59 -3.48 10.77
C ALA A 213 11.47 -4.44 9.56
N SER A 214 11.00 -3.93 8.42
CA SER A 214 10.84 -4.72 7.18
C SER A 214 12.19 -5.14 6.61
N ARG A 215 13.15 -4.22 6.50
CA ARG A 215 14.52 -4.55 6.02
C ARG A 215 15.19 -5.55 6.94
N ALA A 216 15.13 -5.34 8.26
CA ALA A 216 15.73 -6.26 9.22
C ALA A 216 15.15 -7.67 9.15
N ALA A 217 13.82 -7.82 8.96
CA ALA A 217 13.19 -9.12 8.77
C ALA A 217 13.63 -9.79 7.48
N LYS A 218 13.65 -9.05 6.36
CA LYS A 218 14.12 -9.58 5.07
C LYS A 218 15.58 -10.02 5.16
N GLU A 219 16.45 -9.22 5.76
CA GLU A 219 17.86 -9.54 5.95
C GLU A 219 18.05 -10.87 6.72
N ARG A 220 17.25 -11.11 7.79
CA ARG A 220 17.30 -12.40 8.50
C ARG A 220 16.86 -13.56 7.61
N CYS A 221 15.80 -13.37 6.83
CA CYS A 221 15.32 -14.40 5.91
C CYS A 221 16.32 -14.68 4.79
N ASP A 222 16.91 -13.67 4.17
CA ASP A 222 17.94 -13.81 3.12
C ASP A 222 19.21 -14.48 3.66
N ALA A 223 19.56 -14.27 4.93
CA ALA A 223 20.64 -14.95 5.61
C ALA A 223 20.30 -16.42 6.01
N GLY A 224 19.13 -16.93 5.64
CA GLY A 224 18.72 -18.31 5.86
C GLY A 224 17.93 -18.56 7.15
N TYR A 225 17.65 -17.52 7.97
CA TYR A 225 16.95 -17.65 9.26
C TYR A 225 15.42 -17.59 9.17
N GLY A 226 14.84 -17.47 7.98
CA GLY A 226 13.38 -17.49 7.83
C GLY A 226 12.77 -18.83 8.25
N VAL A 227 11.64 -18.82 8.94
CA VAL A 227 11.13 -19.97 9.71
C VAL A 227 10.05 -20.80 9.02
N ASN A 228 9.44 -20.32 7.93
CA ASN A 228 8.47 -21.10 7.15
C ASN A 228 9.14 -21.93 6.05
N ALA A 229 8.38 -22.76 5.34
CA ALA A 229 8.86 -23.63 4.27
C ALA A 229 9.58 -22.86 3.14
N THR A 230 9.16 -21.65 2.82
CA THR A 230 9.79 -20.80 1.79
C THR A 230 10.99 -20.02 2.31
N GLY A 231 11.21 -19.98 3.62
CA GLY A 231 12.25 -19.14 4.22
C GLY A 231 11.87 -17.66 4.34
N GLU A 232 10.61 -17.33 4.11
CA GLU A 232 10.09 -15.95 4.09
C GLU A 232 9.12 -15.72 5.27
N ALA A 233 9.60 -15.92 6.50
CA ALA A 233 8.86 -15.60 7.72
C ALA A 233 9.79 -15.40 8.91
N VAL A 234 9.37 -14.55 9.84
CA VAL A 234 9.93 -14.40 11.19
C VAL A 234 8.82 -14.59 12.20
N TYR A 235 9.15 -14.87 13.46
CA TYR A 235 8.14 -15.03 14.52
C TYR A 235 7.75 -13.71 15.16
N LEU A 236 6.46 -13.59 15.50
CA LEU A 236 5.87 -12.58 16.38
C LEU A 236 5.22 -13.32 17.56
N ASP A 237 5.81 -13.20 18.75
CA ASP A 237 5.56 -14.04 19.91
C ASP A 237 4.96 -13.25 21.09
N PHE A 238 3.88 -13.76 21.67
CA PHE A 238 3.17 -13.14 22.79
C PHE A 238 3.42 -13.82 24.14
N ALA A 239 4.23 -14.87 24.21
CA ALA A 239 4.46 -15.63 25.45
C ALA A 239 4.90 -14.74 26.61
N ALA A 240 5.86 -13.82 26.38
CA ALA A 240 6.30 -12.86 27.38
C ALA A 240 5.19 -11.92 27.87
N SER A 241 4.27 -11.54 26.98
CA SER A 241 3.13 -10.68 27.33
C SER A 241 2.07 -11.43 28.14
N PHE A 242 1.87 -12.72 27.89
CA PHE A 242 1.00 -13.53 28.74
C PHE A 242 1.52 -13.57 30.19
N ILE A 243 2.81 -13.77 30.37
CA ILE A 243 3.45 -13.78 31.71
C ILE A 243 3.36 -12.40 32.36
N ARG A 244 3.70 -11.33 31.64
CA ARG A 244 3.68 -9.95 32.16
C ARG A 244 2.27 -9.56 32.64
N TYR A 245 1.28 -9.62 31.75
CA TYR A 245 -0.09 -9.25 32.08
C TYR A 245 -0.73 -10.18 33.13
N GLY A 246 -0.41 -11.46 33.07
CA GLY A 246 -0.92 -12.42 34.05
C GLY A 246 -0.36 -12.17 35.46
N SER A 247 0.92 -11.84 35.56
CA SER A 247 1.56 -11.49 36.85
C SER A 247 1.00 -10.19 37.42
N GLU A 248 0.77 -9.18 36.59
CA GLU A 248 0.11 -7.92 36.99
C GLU A 248 -1.34 -8.20 37.48
N GLN A 249 -2.10 -8.98 36.74
CA GLN A 249 -3.48 -9.32 37.10
C GLN A 249 -3.59 -10.17 38.36
N ALA A 250 -2.67 -11.10 38.57
CA ALA A 250 -2.62 -11.90 39.80
C ALA A 250 -2.38 -11.02 41.02
N LYS A 251 -1.51 -10.00 40.92
CA LYS A 251 -1.31 -8.99 41.99
C LYS A 251 -2.57 -8.19 42.25
N ILE A 252 -3.25 -7.70 41.21
CA ILE A 252 -4.51 -6.93 41.35
C ILE A 252 -5.59 -7.77 42.02
N GLN A 253 -5.68 -9.06 41.71
CA GLN A 253 -6.64 -9.99 42.30
C GLN A 253 -6.20 -10.58 43.65
N ASN A 254 -5.06 -10.16 44.20
CA ASN A 254 -4.49 -10.68 45.46
C ASN A 254 -4.35 -12.20 45.48
N ILE A 255 -4.01 -12.83 44.37
CA ILE A 255 -3.78 -14.27 44.29
C ILE A 255 -2.40 -14.58 44.89
N ALA A 256 -2.39 -15.29 46.01
CA ALA A 256 -1.13 -15.69 46.66
C ALA A 256 -0.49 -16.87 45.90
N ASN A 257 0.81 -16.74 45.57
CA ASN A 257 1.61 -17.78 44.90
C ASN A 257 0.92 -18.43 43.69
N PRO A 258 0.54 -17.65 42.67
CA PRO A 258 -0.11 -18.18 41.48
C PRO A 258 0.83 -19.16 40.76
N SER A 259 0.30 -20.30 40.29
CA SER A 259 1.06 -21.17 39.41
C SER A 259 1.34 -20.50 38.06
N GLU A 260 2.38 -20.93 37.36
CA GLU A 260 2.71 -20.43 36.01
C GLU A 260 1.53 -20.57 35.04
N ALA A 261 0.84 -21.72 35.07
CA ALA A 261 -0.36 -21.94 34.26
C ALA A 261 -1.46 -20.91 34.58
N LYS A 262 -1.64 -20.55 35.86
CA LYS A 262 -2.62 -19.52 36.25
C LYS A 262 -2.21 -18.14 35.78
N ILE A 263 -0.94 -17.80 35.83
CA ILE A 263 -0.39 -16.55 35.27
C ILE A 263 -0.66 -16.48 33.77
N ILE A 264 -0.32 -17.52 33.01
CA ILE A 264 -0.56 -17.60 31.57
C ILE A 264 -2.06 -17.44 31.27
N GLU A 265 -2.94 -18.14 31.95
CA GLU A 265 -4.41 -18.04 31.78
C GLU A 265 -4.90 -16.59 31.95
N LEU A 266 -4.48 -15.94 33.02
CA LEU A 266 -4.86 -14.54 33.30
C LEU A 266 -4.34 -13.59 32.22
N GLY A 267 -3.09 -13.78 31.78
CA GLY A 267 -2.48 -12.96 30.73
C GLY A 267 -3.14 -13.16 29.37
N GLN A 268 -3.46 -14.40 29.01
CA GLN A 268 -4.21 -14.71 27.79
C GLN A 268 -5.59 -14.04 27.76
N LYS A 269 -6.29 -13.96 28.89
CA LYS A 269 -7.59 -13.24 28.99
C LYS A 269 -7.43 -11.75 28.65
N ILE A 270 -6.35 -11.10 29.13
CA ILE A 270 -6.08 -9.69 28.85
C ILE A 270 -5.70 -9.50 27.39
N VAL A 271 -4.79 -10.32 26.85
CA VAL A 271 -4.39 -10.27 25.45
C VAL A 271 -5.58 -10.56 24.53
N LYS A 272 -6.48 -11.46 24.90
CA LYS A 272 -7.73 -11.73 24.19
C LYS A 272 -8.65 -10.49 24.14
N ALA A 273 -8.76 -9.77 25.25
CA ALA A 273 -9.54 -8.53 25.26
C ALA A 273 -8.93 -7.44 24.36
N LYS A 274 -7.60 -7.41 24.18
CA LYS A 274 -6.88 -6.46 23.33
C LYS A 274 -6.86 -6.87 21.86
N TYR A 275 -6.60 -8.14 21.54
CA TYR A 275 -6.22 -8.61 20.21
C TYR A 275 -7.00 -9.87 19.75
N GLY A 276 -7.99 -10.34 20.49
CA GLY A 276 -8.64 -11.62 20.24
C GLY A 276 -9.24 -11.77 18.84
N ASN A 277 -9.77 -10.70 18.27
CA ASN A 277 -10.27 -10.68 16.90
C ASN A 277 -9.15 -10.83 15.85
N LEU A 278 -7.95 -10.29 16.13
CA LEU A 278 -6.78 -10.44 15.25
C LEU A 278 -6.20 -11.85 15.34
N PHE A 279 -6.15 -12.42 16.54
CA PHE A 279 -5.73 -13.80 16.76
C PHE A 279 -6.66 -14.78 16.05
N GLN A 280 -7.98 -14.59 16.19
CA GLN A 280 -8.98 -15.40 15.49
C GLN A 280 -8.87 -15.28 13.96
N MET A 281 -8.58 -14.07 13.45
CA MET A 281 -8.36 -13.88 12.01
C MET A 281 -7.12 -14.64 11.54
N TYR A 282 -6.01 -14.56 12.28
CA TYR A 282 -4.79 -15.30 11.97
C TYR A 282 -5.05 -16.82 11.96
N GLU A 283 -5.65 -17.35 13.04
CA GLU A 283 -5.99 -18.76 13.17
C GLU A 283 -6.85 -19.27 12.01
N LYS A 284 -7.86 -18.51 11.60
CA LYS A 284 -8.70 -18.86 10.44
C LYS A 284 -7.97 -18.89 9.09
N ILE A 285 -6.89 -18.15 8.95
CA ILE A 285 -6.13 -18.04 7.68
C ILE A 285 -4.99 -19.05 7.65
N VAL A 286 -4.31 -19.27 8.77
CA VAL A 286 -3.06 -20.04 8.86
C VAL A 286 -3.28 -21.41 9.47
N ASP A 287 -4.41 -21.62 10.19
CA ASP A 287 -4.75 -22.84 10.96
C ASP A 287 -3.77 -23.09 12.13
N GLU A 288 -3.22 -22.00 12.72
CA GLU A 288 -2.35 -22.04 13.89
C GLU A 288 -2.91 -21.14 15.00
N ASN A 289 -2.92 -21.63 16.25
CA ASN A 289 -3.43 -20.91 17.41
C ASN A 289 -2.34 -19.98 18.00
N PRO A 290 -2.49 -18.64 17.92
CA PRO A 290 -1.47 -17.70 18.43
C PRO A 290 -1.31 -17.69 19.95
N TYR A 291 -2.21 -18.32 20.69
CA TYR A 291 -2.06 -18.50 22.13
C TYR A 291 -1.10 -19.66 22.50
N GLU A 292 -0.79 -20.53 21.56
CA GLU A 292 0.04 -21.72 21.75
C GLU A 292 1.35 -21.66 20.95
N THR A 293 1.32 -21.02 19.78
CA THR A 293 2.45 -20.96 18.84
C THR A 293 2.68 -19.52 18.39
N PRO A 294 3.93 -19.04 18.28
CA PRO A 294 4.22 -17.72 17.72
C PRO A 294 3.65 -17.54 16.31
N MET A 295 3.08 -16.37 16.03
CA MET A 295 2.62 -16.03 14.67
C MET A 295 3.80 -15.94 13.72
N MET A 296 3.64 -16.39 12.49
CA MET A 296 4.57 -16.10 11.38
C MET A 296 4.16 -14.81 10.69
N ILE A 297 5.12 -13.89 10.52
CA ILE A 297 4.94 -12.63 9.80
C ILE A 297 6.05 -12.42 8.78
N TYR A 298 5.75 -11.69 7.71
CA TYR A 298 6.72 -11.27 6.70
C TYR A 298 6.38 -9.89 6.13
N PRO A 299 7.37 -9.10 5.68
CA PRO A 299 7.10 -7.81 5.06
C PRO A 299 6.31 -7.91 3.77
N ALA A 300 5.39 -6.96 3.55
CA ALA A 300 4.61 -6.87 2.31
C ALA A 300 4.40 -5.41 1.88
N VAL A 301 4.31 -5.18 0.58
CA VAL A 301 3.93 -3.89 0.01
C VAL A 301 2.55 -3.50 0.52
N HIS A 302 2.43 -2.28 1.06
CA HIS A 302 1.22 -1.86 1.76
C HIS A 302 0.66 -0.52 1.29
N TYR A 303 1.51 0.48 1.07
CA TYR A 303 1.08 1.83 0.73
C TYR A 303 2.04 2.47 -0.29
N THR A 304 1.49 3.26 -1.20
CA THR A 304 2.28 4.02 -2.16
C THR A 304 2.26 5.50 -1.77
N MET A 305 3.43 6.09 -1.50
CA MET A 305 3.57 7.51 -1.21
C MET A 305 3.76 8.33 -2.49
N GLY A 306 4.08 7.69 -3.60
CA GLY A 306 4.02 8.28 -4.93
C GLY A 306 2.61 8.25 -5.50
N GLY A 307 2.38 9.00 -6.57
CA GLY A 307 1.06 9.09 -7.23
C GLY A 307 0.98 10.27 -8.18
N VAL A 308 -0.21 10.61 -8.62
CA VAL A 308 -0.43 11.79 -9.46
C VAL A 308 -0.03 13.05 -8.68
N TRP A 309 0.78 13.90 -9.29
CA TRP A 309 1.16 15.18 -8.70
C TRP A 309 -0.06 16.12 -8.57
N VAL A 310 -0.17 16.80 -7.45
CA VAL A 310 -1.19 17.80 -7.17
C VAL A 310 -0.60 19.00 -6.47
N ASP A 311 -1.23 20.16 -6.68
CA ASP A 311 -0.97 21.38 -5.90
C ASP A 311 -1.66 21.32 -4.52
N TYR A 312 -1.57 22.38 -3.73
CA TYR A 312 -2.25 22.50 -2.44
C TYR A 312 -3.78 22.50 -2.51
N ASN A 313 -4.35 22.71 -3.72
CA ASN A 313 -5.77 22.62 -3.98
C ASN A 313 -6.22 21.22 -4.40
N LEU A 314 -5.30 20.24 -4.42
CA LEU A 314 -5.49 18.88 -4.91
C LEU A 314 -5.75 18.79 -6.42
N MET A 315 -5.45 19.86 -7.16
CA MET A 315 -5.55 19.88 -8.62
C MET A 315 -4.24 19.39 -9.26
N THR A 316 -4.36 18.56 -10.27
CA THR A 316 -3.22 18.10 -11.07
C THR A 316 -2.72 19.20 -12.02
N THR A 317 -1.68 18.94 -12.79
CA THR A 317 -1.26 19.86 -13.88
C THR A 317 -2.29 19.96 -15.02
N ILE A 318 -3.35 19.15 -15.00
CA ILE A 318 -4.49 19.28 -15.92
C ILE A 318 -5.60 20.04 -15.20
N PRO A 319 -5.99 21.24 -15.64
CA PRO A 319 -7.09 21.99 -15.04
C PRO A 319 -8.39 21.19 -15.00
N GLY A 320 -9.07 21.21 -13.84
CA GLY A 320 -10.31 20.46 -13.61
C GLY A 320 -10.13 18.97 -13.33
N CYS A 321 -8.88 18.49 -13.30
CA CYS A 321 -8.55 17.14 -12.85
C CYS A 321 -7.92 17.19 -11.46
N TYR A 322 -8.53 16.48 -10.51
CA TYR A 322 -8.09 16.39 -9.12
C TYR A 322 -7.68 14.97 -8.78
N ALA A 323 -6.75 14.81 -7.84
CA ALA A 323 -6.42 13.50 -7.27
C ALA A 323 -6.37 13.58 -5.75
N ILE A 324 -7.03 12.63 -5.06
CA ILE A 324 -7.19 12.62 -3.60
C ILE A 324 -6.80 11.28 -2.98
N GLY A 325 -6.45 11.32 -1.69
CA GLY A 325 -6.01 10.13 -0.94
C GLY A 325 -4.76 9.51 -1.54
N GLU A 326 -4.67 8.18 -1.50
CA GLU A 326 -3.50 7.44 -1.99
C GLU A 326 -3.31 7.49 -3.53
N ALA A 327 -4.24 8.09 -4.28
CA ALA A 327 -4.07 8.31 -5.72
C ALA A 327 -3.12 9.46 -6.04
N ASN A 328 -2.96 10.43 -5.16
CA ASN A 328 -1.97 11.49 -5.29
C ASN A 328 -0.64 11.12 -4.60
N PHE A 329 0.43 11.89 -4.88
CA PHE A 329 1.77 11.63 -4.33
C PHE A 329 1.91 11.93 -2.83
N SER A 330 0.90 12.51 -2.23
CA SER A 330 0.77 12.85 -0.81
C SER A 330 1.91 13.68 -0.18
N ASP A 331 1.67 14.15 1.02
CA ASP A 331 2.62 14.88 1.88
C ASP A 331 3.45 13.95 2.78
N HIS A 332 3.38 12.63 2.57
CA HIS A 332 4.08 11.67 3.43
C HIS A 332 5.58 11.56 3.15
N GLY A 333 6.05 12.04 2.00
CA GLY A 333 7.45 11.89 1.58
C GLY A 333 7.84 10.41 1.44
N ALA A 334 9.05 10.08 1.83
CA ALA A 334 9.59 8.72 1.65
C ALA A 334 9.12 7.70 2.69
N ASN A 335 8.46 8.11 3.78
CA ASN A 335 7.97 7.20 4.81
C ASN A 335 6.73 7.72 5.53
N ARG A 336 5.59 7.09 5.28
CA ARG A 336 4.33 7.40 5.93
C ARG A 336 4.30 6.91 7.38
N LEU A 337 3.86 7.76 8.30
CA LEU A 337 3.60 7.37 9.69
C LEU A 337 2.32 6.53 9.79
N GLY A 338 2.27 5.66 10.81
CA GLY A 338 1.08 4.85 11.09
C GLY A 338 -0.17 5.72 11.25
N ALA A 339 -1.30 5.25 10.74
CA ALA A 339 -2.63 5.90 10.74
C ALA A 339 -2.77 7.18 9.89
N SER A 340 -1.70 7.76 9.33
CA SER A 340 -1.82 9.03 8.58
C SER A 340 -2.42 8.87 7.18
N ALA A 341 -2.47 7.68 6.58
CA ALA A 341 -3.11 7.48 5.28
C ALA A 341 -4.62 7.75 5.31
N LEU A 342 -5.31 7.17 6.30
CA LEU A 342 -6.75 7.42 6.48
C LEU A 342 -7.02 8.88 6.86
N MET A 343 -6.13 9.49 7.65
CA MET A 343 -6.21 10.91 7.99
C MET A 343 -6.09 11.78 6.73
N GLN A 344 -5.11 11.51 5.86
CA GLN A 344 -4.94 12.23 4.59
C GLN A 344 -6.18 12.12 3.72
N GLY A 345 -6.66 10.91 3.44
CA GLY A 345 -7.85 10.74 2.58
C GLY A 345 -9.11 11.42 3.13
N LEU A 346 -9.25 11.47 4.47
CA LEU A 346 -10.34 12.23 5.11
C LEU A 346 -10.11 13.74 5.01
N ALA A 347 -8.88 14.22 5.19
CA ALA A 347 -8.55 15.64 5.05
C ALA A 347 -8.80 16.12 3.61
N ASP A 348 -8.29 15.40 2.63
CA ASP A 348 -8.49 15.70 1.22
C ASP A 348 -9.98 15.78 0.86
N GLY A 349 -10.78 14.78 1.27
CA GLY A 349 -12.18 14.66 0.89
C GLY A 349 -13.14 15.55 1.69
N TYR A 350 -12.83 15.90 2.95
CA TYR A 350 -13.72 16.68 3.80
C TYR A 350 -13.32 18.15 3.98
N PHE A 351 -12.02 18.44 3.95
CA PHE A 351 -11.52 19.75 4.34
C PHE A 351 -10.88 20.54 3.18
N VAL A 352 -10.40 19.89 2.15
CA VAL A 352 -9.73 20.58 1.03
C VAL A 352 -10.61 20.58 -0.21
N LEU A 353 -10.87 19.39 -0.80
CA LEU A 353 -11.55 19.26 -2.09
C LEU A 353 -12.93 19.97 -2.16
N PRO A 354 -13.82 19.96 -1.14
CA PRO A 354 -15.12 20.63 -1.24
C PRO A 354 -15.02 22.14 -1.49
N TYR A 355 -13.95 22.77 -1.00
CA TYR A 355 -13.72 24.20 -1.20
C TYR A 355 -13.04 24.45 -2.56
N THR A 356 -11.96 23.74 -2.85
CA THR A 356 -11.15 23.98 -4.06
C THR A 356 -11.90 23.62 -5.35
N ILE A 357 -12.67 22.54 -5.36
CA ILE A 357 -13.52 22.20 -6.49
C ILE A 357 -14.70 23.17 -6.63
N GLY A 358 -15.23 23.68 -5.51
CA GLY A 358 -16.28 24.69 -5.50
C GLY A 358 -15.81 26.01 -6.12
N ASP A 359 -14.61 26.45 -5.76
CA ASP A 359 -13.98 27.66 -6.33
C ASP A 359 -13.74 27.48 -7.83
N TYR A 360 -13.18 26.35 -8.25
CA TYR A 360 -12.95 26.04 -9.67
C TYR A 360 -14.23 26.03 -10.50
N LEU A 361 -15.33 25.52 -9.94
CA LEU A 361 -16.61 25.40 -10.63
C LEU A 361 -17.47 26.67 -10.55
N SER A 362 -17.02 27.73 -9.89
CA SER A 362 -17.82 28.94 -9.67
C SER A 362 -18.37 29.56 -10.96
N ASP A 363 -17.58 29.56 -12.01
CA ASP A 363 -17.97 30.08 -13.32
C ASP A 363 -18.87 29.12 -14.12
N ASP A 364 -18.81 27.82 -13.81
CA ASP A 364 -19.55 26.75 -14.50
C ASP A 364 -20.93 26.44 -13.87
N ILE A 365 -21.29 27.03 -12.71
CA ILE A 365 -22.53 26.70 -11.95
C ILE A 365 -23.80 26.89 -12.80
N ARG A 366 -23.80 27.84 -13.73
CA ARG A 366 -24.96 28.18 -14.58
C ARG A 366 -24.80 27.72 -16.02
N THR A 367 -23.75 26.99 -16.34
CA THR A 367 -23.55 26.42 -17.68
C THR A 367 -24.31 25.11 -17.83
N GLY A 368 -24.65 24.74 -19.05
CA GLY A 368 -25.27 23.46 -19.34
C GLY A 368 -24.28 22.29 -19.22
N LYS A 369 -24.79 21.07 -19.30
CA LYS A 369 -23.95 19.86 -19.38
C LYS A 369 -23.07 19.94 -20.64
N ILE A 370 -21.83 19.49 -20.52
CA ILE A 370 -20.92 19.33 -21.65
C ILE A 370 -21.43 18.19 -22.52
N SER A 371 -21.51 18.40 -23.85
CA SER A 371 -21.96 17.36 -24.77
C SER A 371 -20.93 16.23 -24.85
N THR A 372 -21.40 14.98 -24.80
CA THR A 372 -20.57 13.80 -25.07
C THR A 372 -20.41 13.51 -26.57
N ASP A 373 -21.01 14.31 -27.44
CA ASP A 373 -20.87 14.22 -28.91
C ASP A 373 -19.68 15.07 -29.44
N LEU A 374 -18.92 15.70 -28.53
CA LEU A 374 -17.72 16.43 -28.91
C LEU A 374 -16.66 15.50 -29.50
N PRO A 375 -15.89 15.96 -30.51
CA PRO A 375 -14.84 15.17 -31.16
C PRO A 375 -13.83 14.56 -30.19
N GLU A 376 -13.55 15.22 -29.07
CA GLU A 376 -12.61 14.76 -28.04
C GLU A 376 -13.13 13.49 -27.33
N PHE A 377 -14.44 13.37 -27.11
CA PHE A 377 -15.04 12.16 -26.57
C PHE A 377 -14.99 11.02 -27.59
N GLU A 378 -15.29 11.31 -28.86
CA GLU A 378 -15.22 10.33 -29.95
C GLU A 378 -13.78 9.80 -30.11
N ALA A 379 -12.79 10.66 -30.09
CA ALA A 379 -11.38 10.29 -30.21
C ALA A 379 -10.92 9.42 -29.03
N ALA A 380 -11.29 9.79 -27.80
CA ALA A 380 -10.94 9.03 -26.61
C ALA A 380 -11.63 7.64 -26.57
N GLU A 381 -12.91 7.55 -26.93
CA GLU A 381 -13.62 6.28 -27.05
C GLU A 381 -13.00 5.38 -28.11
N LYS A 382 -12.62 5.94 -29.25
CA LYS A 382 -11.94 5.21 -30.32
C LYS A 382 -10.61 4.63 -29.84
N GLU A 383 -9.78 5.41 -29.15
CA GLU A 383 -8.49 4.95 -28.58
C GLU A 383 -8.70 3.79 -27.60
N VAL A 384 -9.73 3.88 -26.75
CA VAL A 384 -10.10 2.82 -25.79
C VAL A 384 -10.58 1.58 -26.54
N SER A 385 -11.43 1.73 -27.54
CA SER A 385 -11.99 0.61 -28.32
C SER A 385 -10.89 -0.12 -29.10
N GLU A 386 -10.00 0.60 -29.77
CA GLU A 386 -8.85 0.01 -30.49
C GLU A 386 -7.95 -0.80 -29.55
N ARG A 387 -7.72 -0.31 -28.32
CA ARG A 387 -6.96 -1.05 -27.31
C ARG A 387 -7.66 -2.33 -26.86
N ILE A 388 -8.97 -2.30 -26.68
CA ILE A 388 -9.78 -3.47 -26.32
C ILE A 388 -9.76 -4.49 -27.46
N GLU A 389 -10.00 -4.05 -28.69
CA GLU A 389 -9.96 -4.90 -29.88
C GLU A 389 -8.60 -5.57 -30.04
N PHE A 390 -7.52 -4.84 -29.81
CA PHE A 390 -6.17 -5.41 -29.82
C PHE A 390 -6.08 -6.58 -28.85
N PHE A 391 -6.49 -6.42 -27.58
CA PHE A 391 -6.39 -7.48 -26.58
C PHE A 391 -7.21 -8.72 -26.95
N ILE A 392 -8.43 -8.54 -27.44
CA ILE A 392 -9.34 -9.65 -27.82
C ILE A 392 -8.81 -10.40 -29.05
N ASN A 393 -8.23 -9.68 -30.00
CA ASN A 393 -7.76 -10.26 -31.27
C ASN A 393 -6.34 -10.82 -31.18
N ASN A 394 -5.55 -10.38 -30.21
CA ASN A 394 -4.19 -10.89 -30.01
C ASN A 394 -4.23 -12.32 -29.44
N LYS A 395 -3.73 -13.30 -30.20
CA LYS A 395 -3.71 -14.73 -29.82
C LYS A 395 -2.31 -15.16 -29.45
N GLY A 396 -1.70 -14.44 -28.52
CA GLY A 396 -0.37 -14.76 -28.02
C GLY A 396 -0.31 -16.06 -27.22
N SER A 397 0.86 -16.39 -26.73
CA SER A 397 1.15 -17.66 -26.04
C SER A 397 1.08 -17.60 -24.51
N HIS A 398 0.97 -16.39 -23.92
CA HIS A 398 1.05 -16.22 -22.47
C HIS A 398 -0.17 -15.51 -21.90
N SER A 399 -0.62 -16.00 -20.73
CA SER A 399 -1.73 -15.37 -20.01
C SER A 399 -1.33 -14.00 -19.43
N VAL A 400 -2.31 -13.18 -19.11
CA VAL A 400 -2.12 -11.90 -18.43
C VAL A 400 -1.41 -12.09 -17.08
N ASP A 401 -1.79 -13.14 -16.32
CA ASP A 401 -1.18 -13.46 -15.02
C ASP A 401 0.31 -13.83 -15.13
N TYR A 402 0.73 -14.45 -16.21
CA TYR A 402 2.15 -14.70 -16.46
C TYR A 402 2.97 -13.42 -16.48
N TYR A 403 2.49 -12.39 -17.18
CA TYR A 403 3.17 -11.08 -17.24
C TYR A 403 3.14 -10.35 -15.91
N HIS A 404 2.00 -10.35 -15.23
CA HIS A 404 1.87 -9.68 -13.94
C HIS A 404 2.78 -10.33 -12.87
N LYS A 405 2.83 -11.66 -12.82
CA LYS A 405 3.73 -12.39 -11.91
C LYS A 405 5.22 -12.12 -12.23
N LYS A 406 5.59 -12.08 -13.50
CA LYS A 406 6.96 -11.74 -13.89
C LYS A 406 7.33 -10.30 -13.52
N LEU A 407 6.46 -9.35 -13.82
CA LEU A 407 6.66 -7.96 -13.40
C LEU A 407 6.81 -7.87 -11.87
N GLY A 408 5.88 -8.47 -11.14
CA GLY A 408 5.90 -8.47 -9.68
C GLY A 408 7.19 -9.04 -9.09
N LYS A 409 7.74 -10.10 -9.71
CA LYS A 409 9.03 -10.67 -9.30
C LYS A 409 10.19 -9.70 -9.54
N ILE A 410 10.28 -9.08 -10.72
CA ILE A 410 11.31 -8.07 -11.02
C ILE A 410 11.22 -6.91 -10.01
N MET A 411 10.01 -6.40 -9.78
CA MET A 411 9.77 -5.31 -8.84
C MET A 411 10.17 -5.69 -7.41
N TRP A 412 9.82 -6.88 -6.94
CA TRP A 412 10.18 -7.34 -5.60
C TRP A 412 11.67 -7.52 -5.41
N ASP A 413 12.32 -8.19 -6.36
CA ASP A 413 13.73 -8.54 -6.26
C ASP A 413 14.67 -7.34 -6.42
N LYS A 414 14.32 -6.37 -7.30
CA LYS A 414 15.22 -5.26 -7.69
C LYS A 414 14.75 -3.87 -7.27
N CYS A 415 13.44 -3.70 -7.05
CA CYS A 415 12.83 -2.41 -6.68
C CYS A 415 12.13 -2.45 -5.31
N GLY A 416 12.36 -3.49 -4.51
CA GLY A 416 11.74 -3.72 -3.21
C GLY A 416 12.37 -2.92 -2.08
N MET A 417 12.68 -3.62 -0.97
CA MET A 417 13.15 -2.99 0.28
C MET A 417 14.61 -2.55 0.27
N SER A 418 15.44 -3.18 -0.57
CA SER A 418 16.85 -2.87 -0.75
C SER A 418 17.14 -2.82 -2.25
N ARG A 419 17.79 -1.77 -2.70
CA ARG A 419 17.99 -1.45 -4.11
C ARG A 419 19.45 -1.09 -4.35
N ASN A 420 19.97 -1.40 -5.53
CA ASN A 420 21.27 -0.93 -5.98
C ASN A 420 21.23 -0.51 -7.46
N ALA A 421 22.20 0.28 -7.90
CA ALA A 421 22.21 0.86 -9.24
C ALA A 421 22.14 -0.19 -10.35
N ASP A 422 22.89 -1.30 -10.22
CA ASP A 422 22.93 -2.33 -11.24
C ASP A 422 21.64 -3.14 -11.30
N GLY A 423 21.05 -3.44 -10.14
CA GLY A 423 19.73 -4.06 -10.06
C GLY A 423 18.63 -3.20 -10.68
N LEU A 424 18.65 -1.89 -10.43
CA LEU A 424 17.67 -0.95 -11.00
C LEU A 424 17.84 -0.81 -12.52
N LYS A 425 19.07 -0.72 -13.05
CA LYS A 425 19.32 -0.72 -14.50
C LYS A 425 18.81 -2.01 -15.15
N THR A 426 19.11 -3.16 -14.54
CA THR A 426 18.63 -4.47 -14.99
C THR A 426 17.08 -4.52 -14.94
N ALA A 427 16.45 -3.99 -13.89
CA ALA A 427 14.98 -3.92 -13.81
C ALA A 427 14.37 -3.12 -14.96
N ILE A 428 14.92 -1.96 -15.30
CA ILE A 428 14.46 -1.13 -16.43
C ILE A 428 14.53 -1.92 -17.74
N GLU A 429 15.63 -2.62 -18.00
CA GLU A 429 15.83 -3.43 -19.22
C GLU A 429 14.87 -4.63 -19.27
N GLU A 430 14.76 -5.37 -18.18
CA GLU A 430 13.87 -6.53 -18.07
C GLU A 430 12.40 -6.15 -18.21
N ILE A 431 11.96 -5.05 -17.56
CA ILE A 431 10.57 -4.56 -17.65
C ILE A 431 10.28 -4.04 -19.07
N SER A 432 11.21 -3.30 -19.69
CA SER A 432 11.06 -2.84 -21.08
C SER A 432 10.94 -4.02 -22.05
N THR A 433 11.75 -5.07 -21.87
CA THR A 433 11.69 -6.30 -22.67
C THR A 433 10.37 -7.05 -22.43
N LEU A 434 9.95 -7.19 -21.17
CA LEU A 434 8.70 -7.85 -20.79
C LEU A 434 7.48 -7.09 -21.37
N ARG A 435 7.52 -5.75 -21.38
CA ARG A 435 6.49 -4.92 -21.98
C ARG A 435 6.37 -5.12 -23.49
N LYS A 436 7.50 -5.20 -24.20
CA LYS A 436 7.50 -5.49 -25.65
C LYS A 436 6.96 -6.89 -25.94
N ASP A 437 7.31 -7.86 -25.13
CA ASP A 437 6.81 -9.23 -25.25
C ASP A 437 5.31 -9.30 -24.91
N PHE A 438 4.83 -8.56 -23.89
CA PHE A 438 3.43 -8.46 -23.55
C PHE A 438 2.57 -8.01 -24.75
N TRP A 439 2.92 -6.91 -25.38
CA TRP A 439 2.19 -6.41 -26.55
C TRP A 439 2.22 -7.35 -27.77
N LYS A 440 3.21 -8.24 -27.85
CA LYS A 440 3.31 -9.22 -28.92
C LYS A 440 2.57 -10.53 -28.60
N ASN A 441 2.67 -11.01 -27.36
CA ASN A 441 2.38 -12.39 -27.00
C ASN A 441 1.29 -12.55 -25.91
N VAL A 442 0.65 -11.49 -25.44
CA VAL A 442 -0.44 -11.63 -24.46
C VAL A 442 -1.65 -12.30 -25.09
N ASN A 443 -2.29 -13.21 -24.36
CA ASN A 443 -3.53 -13.88 -24.76
C ASN A 443 -4.63 -13.55 -23.75
N VAL A 444 -5.71 -12.95 -24.27
CA VAL A 444 -6.91 -12.64 -23.49
C VAL A 444 -8.06 -13.50 -24.04
N PRO A 445 -8.48 -14.53 -23.31
CA PRO A 445 -9.61 -15.35 -23.73
C PRO A 445 -10.94 -14.60 -23.56
N GLY A 446 -12.00 -15.07 -24.24
CA GLY A 446 -13.34 -14.50 -24.18
C GLY A 446 -13.59 -13.39 -25.20
N THR A 447 -14.59 -12.59 -24.94
CA THR A 447 -15.06 -11.50 -25.81
C THR A 447 -15.04 -10.15 -25.08
N ALA A 448 -15.30 -9.06 -25.81
CA ALA A 448 -15.41 -7.72 -25.25
C ALA A 448 -16.85 -7.38 -24.82
N THR A 449 -17.85 -8.13 -25.27
CA THR A 449 -19.27 -7.81 -25.12
C THR A 449 -19.94 -8.46 -23.91
N GLU A 450 -19.15 -8.97 -22.99
CA GLU A 450 -19.60 -9.60 -21.77
C GLU A 450 -18.61 -9.36 -20.64
N TYR A 451 -18.92 -9.86 -19.43
CA TYR A 451 -17.97 -9.84 -18.32
C TYR A 451 -16.71 -10.62 -18.68
N ASN A 452 -15.59 -9.92 -18.74
CA ASN A 452 -14.28 -10.49 -19.03
C ASN A 452 -13.23 -9.93 -18.10
N GLU A 453 -12.96 -10.66 -17.00
CA GLU A 453 -11.95 -10.26 -16.01
C GLU A 453 -10.54 -10.22 -16.60
N GLN A 454 -10.21 -11.13 -17.53
CA GLN A 454 -8.89 -11.17 -18.14
C GLN A 454 -8.63 -9.95 -19.03
N LEU A 455 -9.66 -9.43 -19.69
CA LEU A 455 -9.57 -8.19 -20.46
C LEU A 455 -9.32 -6.97 -19.55
N ALA A 456 -10.04 -6.84 -18.44
CA ALA A 456 -9.79 -5.79 -17.46
C ALA A 456 -8.36 -5.90 -16.87
N LYS A 457 -7.94 -7.10 -16.52
CA LYS A 457 -6.55 -7.36 -16.07
C LYS A 457 -5.51 -6.99 -17.13
N ALA A 458 -5.72 -7.29 -18.40
CA ALA A 458 -4.78 -6.98 -19.48
C ALA A 458 -4.51 -5.47 -19.58
N GLY A 459 -5.56 -4.64 -19.49
CA GLY A 459 -5.44 -3.19 -19.44
C GLY A 459 -4.60 -2.71 -18.27
N ARG A 460 -4.88 -3.23 -17.08
CA ARG A 460 -4.16 -2.89 -15.83
C ARG A 460 -2.70 -3.31 -15.86
N VAL A 461 -2.40 -4.50 -16.36
CA VAL A 461 -1.02 -5.02 -16.47
C VAL A 461 -0.21 -4.22 -17.49
N ALA A 462 -0.82 -3.81 -18.60
CA ALA A 462 -0.17 -2.91 -19.56
C ALA A 462 0.28 -1.59 -18.89
N ASP A 463 -0.59 -1.00 -18.06
CA ASP A 463 -0.30 0.23 -17.34
C ASP A 463 0.73 0.01 -16.21
N PHE A 464 0.69 -1.14 -15.51
CA PHE A 464 1.70 -1.52 -14.52
C PHE A 464 3.09 -1.73 -15.13
N LEU A 465 3.19 -2.27 -16.35
CA LEU A 465 4.48 -2.44 -17.03
C LEU A 465 5.13 -1.08 -17.34
N GLU A 466 4.35 -0.09 -17.76
CA GLU A 466 4.87 1.26 -17.97
C GLU A 466 5.23 1.95 -16.65
N LEU A 467 4.37 1.84 -15.61
CA LEU A 467 4.65 2.39 -14.29
C LEU A 467 5.90 1.75 -13.66
N GLY A 468 6.08 0.43 -13.77
CA GLY A 468 7.24 -0.28 -13.22
C GLY A 468 8.56 0.23 -13.81
N GLU A 469 8.58 0.54 -15.11
CA GLU A 469 9.74 1.14 -15.77
C GLU A 469 10.02 2.56 -15.23
N LEU A 470 8.98 3.40 -15.06
CA LEU A 470 9.12 4.73 -14.47
C LEU A 470 9.55 4.68 -13.00
N PHE A 471 8.99 3.74 -12.23
CA PHE A 471 9.38 3.49 -10.83
C PHE A 471 10.87 3.18 -10.71
N ALA A 472 11.38 2.23 -11.51
CA ALA A 472 12.79 1.86 -11.49
C ALA A 472 13.70 3.03 -11.94
N LYS A 473 13.25 3.82 -12.92
CA LYS A 473 13.94 5.03 -13.38
C LYS A 473 14.02 6.09 -12.27
N ASP A 474 12.93 6.37 -11.56
CA ASP A 474 12.92 7.31 -10.43
C ASP A 474 13.83 6.83 -9.28
N ALA A 475 13.78 5.53 -8.95
CA ALA A 475 14.65 4.96 -7.95
C ALA A 475 16.14 5.01 -8.31
N LEU A 476 16.47 4.87 -9.60
CA LEU A 476 17.84 4.98 -10.10
C LEU A 476 18.37 6.41 -10.01
N VAL A 477 17.55 7.40 -10.35
CA VAL A 477 17.92 8.83 -10.31
C VAL A 477 18.10 9.34 -8.88
N ARG A 478 17.39 8.76 -7.91
CA ARG A 478 17.54 9.14 -6.49
C ARG A 478 18.72 8.40 -5.85
N GLU A 479 19.87 9.05 -5.87
CA GLU A 479 21.11 8.53 -5.27
C GLU A 479 21.21 8.87 -3.78
N GLU A 480 20.18 8.48 -3.03
CA GLU A 480 20.10 8.60 -1.57
C GLU A 480 19.37 7.40 -0.97
N SER A 481 19.31 7.30 0.34
CA SER A 481 18.39 6.43 1.05
C SER A 481 17.48 7.25 1.97
N ALA A 482 16.17 7.11 1.76
CA ALA A 482 15.16 7.80 2.56
C ALA A 482 13.92 6.92 2.72
N GLY A 483 13.56 6.58 3.96
CA GLY A 483 12.37 5.77 4.28
C GLY A 483 12.32 4.44 3.53
N GLY A 484 11.29 4.25 2.71
CA GLY A 484 11.10 3.05 1.89
C GLY A 484 12.04 2.95 0.69
N HIS A 485 12.64 4.05 0.27
CA HIS A 485 13.67 4.06 -0.76
C HIS A 485 15.05 3.87 -0.11
N PHE A 486 15.59 2.67 -0.17
CA PHE A 486 16.88 2.33 0.38
C PHE A 486 17.84 1.86 -0.72
N ARG A 487 18.94 2.61 -0.91
CA ARG A 487 20.02 2.32 -1.85
C ARG A 487 21.22 1.77 -1.08
N GLU A 488 21.65 0.56 -1.42
CA GLU A 488 22.77 -0.13 -0.76
C GLU A 488 24.07 0.67 -0.84
N GLU A 489 24.23 1.50 -1.87
CA GLU A 489 25.38 2.40 -2.03
C GLU A 489 25.31 3.65 -1.14
N HIS A 490 24.12 3.97 -0.61
CA HIS A 490 23.84 5.18 0.18
C HIS A 490 23.35 4.83 1.58
N GLN A 491 24.23 4.26 2.37
CA GLN A 491 23.98 3.93 3.77
C GLN A 491 25.10 4.46 4.67
N THR A 492 24.80 4.63 5.95
CA THR A 492 25.80 4.98 6.97
C THR A 492 26.72 3.77 7.24
N GLU A 493 27.81 3.99 7.98
CA GLU A 493 28.70 2.90 8.42
C GLU A 493 27.97 1.84 9.26
N GLU A 494 26.84 2.21 9.88
CA GLU A 494 26.01 1.33 10.72
C GLU A 494 24.92 0.60 9.91
N GLY A 495 24.88 0.81 8.58
CA GLY A 495 23.88 0.18 7.68
C GLY A 495 22.52 0.89 7.68
N GLU A 496 22.41 2.12 8.17
CA GLU A 496 21.18 2.90 8.17
C GLU A 496 21.07 3.79 6.91
N ALA A 497 19.86 4.27 6.63
CA ALA A 497 19.58 5.10 5.46
C ALA A 497 20.35 6.44 5.54
N LYS A 498 21.16 6.72 4.52
CA LYS A 498 21.90 7.98 4.38
C LYS A 498 21.18 8.92 3.43
N ARG A 499 20.71 10.03 3.97
CA ARG A 499 20.08 11.10 3.21
C ARG A 499 21.14 12.02 2.59
N ILE A 500 20.82 12.55 1.42
CA ILE A 500 21.68 13.47 0.68
C ILE A 500 20.87 14.72 0.37
N LYS A 501 21.41 15.89 0.72
CA LYS A 501 20.68 17.17 0.66
C LYS A 501 20.20 17.52 -0.77
N GLU A 502 20.99 17.18 -1.76
CA GLU A 502 20.70 17.41 -3.17
C GLU A 502 19.45 16.69 -3.69
N PHE A 503 18.98 15.68 -2.95
CA PHE A 503 17.76 14.92 -3.26
C PHE A 503 16.54 15.34 -2.44
N GLN A 504 16.60 16.46 -1.72
CA GLN A 504 15.46 17.04 -1.00
C GLN A 504 14.50 17.75 -1.97
N PHE A 505 13.89 16.98 -2.86
CA PHE A 505 12.90 17.46 -3.82
C PHE A 505 11.80 16.41 -4.06
N VAL A 506 10.64 16.86 -4.55
CA VAL A 506 9.65 16.01 -5.18
C VAL A 506 10.07 15.73 -6.61
N SER A 507 10.21 14.47 -7.00
CA SER A 507 10.40 14.13 -8.42
C SER A 507 9.05 14.11 -9.11
N ALA A 508 8.77 15.08 -9.96
CA ALA A 508 7.57 15.15 -10.77
C ALA A 508 7.90 14.80 -12.23
N TRP A 509 7.38 13.66 -12.69
CA TRP A 509 7.67 13.12 -14.01
C TRP A 509 6.59 13.52 -15.01
N GLU A 510 6.99 14.09 -16.12
CA GLU A 510 6.15 14.41 -17.26
C GLU A 510 6.24 13.30 -18.30
N TYR A 511 5.10 12.81 -18.79
CA TYR A 511 5.06 11.79 -19.85
C TYR A 511 5.39 12.38 -21.21
N LYS A 512 6.28 11.73 -21.96
CA LYS A 512 6.69 12.14 -23.32
C LYS A 512 6.62 10.98 -24.33
N GLY A 513 5.50 10.22 -24.29
CA GLY A 513 5.24 9.13 -25.23
C GLY A 513 5.68 7.75 -24.73
N ALA A 514 6.72 7.66 -23.91
CA ALA A 514 7.12 6.42 -23.25
C ALA A 514 7.79 6.70 -21.88
N PRO A 515 7.79 5.73 -20.93
CA PRO A 515 8.45 5.93 -19.64
C PRO A 515 9.94 6.26 -19.72
N LYS A 516 10.65 5.69 -20.70
CA LYS A 516 12.07 6.00 -20.94
C LYS A 516 12.31 7.47 -21.31
N ASP A 517 11.35 8.09 -22.00
CA ASP A 517 11.42 9.47 -22.50
C ASP A 517 10.83 10.49 -21.51
N ALA A 518 10.29 10.03 -20.36
CA ALA A 518 9.72 10.90 -19.34
C ALA A 518 10.75 11.92 -18.83
N VAL A 519 10.31 13.16 -18.65
CA VAL A 519 11.12 14.28 -18.20
C VAL A 519 10.92 14.52 -16.71
N LEU A 520 12.03 14.63 -15.97
CA LEU A 520 12.02 14.93 -14.54
C LEU A 520 11.96 16.44 -14.31
N HIS A 521 10.94 16.88 -13.58
CA HIS A 521 10.85 18.19 -12.95
C HIS A 521 11.13 18.03 -11.45
N LYS A 522 11.94 18.91 -10.87
CA LYS A 522 12.29 18.88 -9.44
C LYS A 522 11.56 20.03 -8.75
N GLU A 523 10.75 19.69 -7.77
CA GLU A 523 10.11 20.66 -6.88
C GLU A 523 10.84 20.63 -5.53
N GLU A 524 11.48 21.74 -5.17
CA GLU A 524 12.26 21.84 -3.93
C GLU A 524 11.34 21.73 -2.70
N LEU A 525 11.80 20.99 -1.70
CA LEU A 525 11.12 20.89 -0.41
C LEU A 525 11.52 22.09 0.46
N VAL A 526 10.56 22.97 0.71
CA VAL A 526 10.72 24.15 1.57
C VAL A 526 9.80 24.03 2.78
N TYR A 527 10.37 24.13 3.98
CA TYR A 527 9.63 24.03 5.23
C TYR A 527 9.80 25.32 6.04
N GLU A 528 8.68 25.96 6.41
CA GLU A 528 8.69 27.22 7.17
C GLU A 528 9.16 27.06 8.62
N ASN A 529 8.80 25.94 9.26
CA ASN A 529 8.89 25.78 10.71
C ASN A 529 9.75 24.58 11.16
N ILE A 530 10.25 23.78 10.23
CA ILE A 530 11.05 22.60 10.55
C ILE A 530 12.26 22.47 9.62
N GLU A 531 13.30 21.82 10.11
CA GLU A 531 14.44 21.40 9.31
C GLU A 531 14.38 19.89 9.11
N VAL A 532 14.82 19.43 7.93
CA VAL A 532 14.96 18.00 7.67
C VAL A 532 16.14 17.45 8.46
N LYS A 533 15.89 16.48 9.34
CA LYS A 533 16.91 15.81 10.16
C LYS A 533 16.98 14.33 9.83
N GLU A 534 18.16 13.76 9.99
CA GLU A 534 18.33 12.30 9.95
C GLU A 534 17.66 11.66 11.17
N ARG A 535 17.12 10.47 10.99
CA ARG A 535 16.56 9.69 12.09
C ARG A 535 17.69 9.06 12.89
N SER A 536 17.59 9.11 14.21
CA SER A 536 18.46 8.36 15.12
C SER A 536 17.67 7.25 15.81
N TYR A 537 18.28 6.09 15.94
CA TYR A 537 17.71 4.91 16.60
C TYR A 537 18.47 4.54 17.88
N LYS A 538 19.44 5.39 18.28
CA LYS A 538 20.26 5.23 19.49
C LYS A 538 19.67 5.95 20.68
#